data_48cf6f6504a8b256fce929f6a5e6f800
#
_entry.id   48cf6f6504a8b256fce929f6a5e6f800
#
_cell.length_a   1.000
_cell.length_b   1.000
_cell.length_c   1.000
_cell.angle_alpha   90.00
_cell.angle_beta   90.00
_cell.angle_gamma   90.00
#
_symmetry.space_group_name_H-M   'P 1'
#
loop_
_entity.id
_entity.type
_entity.pdbx_description
1 polymer ?
#
loop_
_entity_poly.entity_id
_entity_poly.type
_entity_poly.pdbx_seq_one_letter_code
_entity_poly.pdbx_strand_id
1 'polypeptide(L)'
;MISRRNLLRLYLPVAVIAAAVRLWVYASWLESPLRWFHRVPGLDMQTLLEFGQRLVDGIGLFTLHRTLVAGVWLANGGAHHVEFLAAVQCLLGFLAALLVARITLHLFGKRLWALAAGVVAALYSPALMYEVTMLQESIVTFAVLLSFASWQWAREKRFTPGRAATAGILLGAATIGRPTALLWAAGAIVLSFPPFRRKSTLRRGLVVAAGCVGFWLAVGVLNYVHTGSANPFFNVLPYATQINAAADLPSPAPAAETAENSLTERLAPLFRVGWNALRRIPLLFAADEIPDNLNFYFIRHVFRPLRFLPGPELLVPAALAGILLLAGSGRLLRREGVVLLIVALLAPPLCGLHPVGRYRLLLYPYFAILAVCAFRWMTLRGGLPRRTRIIIGTGVLAAVFGANHWFGTGAFLRSTDFVAWGIAAEYPEGRPTPVSMKSFSEALTRSGGRNQAAAVNLLTRLIGLRQFGAAEALARRELEIPGINRSLMHYYAGLSLLGAGNPSGAAAEFAASRPEEIPPLAGKLHFFRGEAERLRGNMEEAERHYRAAQSCPLGPELKKMVETILESQLKPSKREKSSSSAP
;
A
#
# COMPACT_ATOMS: atom_id res chain seq x y z
N MET A 1 -11.89 -6.64 40.96
CA MET A 1 -12.28 -7.48 39.79
C MET A 1 -13.52 -6.88 39.14
N ILE A 2 -13.49 -6.64 37.83
CA ILE A 2 -14.67 -6.15 37.08
C ILE A 2 -15.61 -7.36 36.90
N SER A 3 -16.88 -7.25 37.26
CA SER A 3 -17.85 -8.35 37.13
C SER A 3 -18.04 -8.74 35.65
N ARG A 4 -18.40 -10.01 35.36
CA ARG A 4 -18.69 -10.49 33.98
C ARG A 4 -19.74 -9.63 33.26
N ARG A 5 -20.81 -9.21 33.97
CA ARG A 5 -21.84 -8.29 33.45
C ARG A 5 -21.23 -6.95 32.97
N ASN A 6 -20.24 -6.47 33.69
CA ASN A 6 -19.60 -5.21 33.39
C ASN A 6 -18.65 -5.26 32.18
N LEU A 7 -18.04 -6.43 31.95
CA LEU A 7 -17.22 -6.67 30.75
C LEU A 7 -18.12 -6.78 29.51
N LEU A 8 -19.21 -7.53 29.59
CA LEU A 8 -20.18 -7.64 28.51
C LEU A 8 -20.77 -6.28 28.11
N ARG A 9 -21.17 -5.45 29.08
CA ARG A 9 -21.68 -4.09 28.79
C ARG A 9 -20.66 -3.14 28.12
N LEU A 10 -19.37 -3.43 28.22
CA LEU A 10 -18.34 -2.66 27.53
C LEU A 10 -18.06 -3.23 26.14
N TYR A 11 -17.79 -4.53 26.07
CA TYR A 11 -17.32 -5.12 24.83
C TYR A 11 -18.42 -5.35 23.82
N LEU A 12 -19.65 -5.62 24.24
CA LEU A 12 -20.75 -5.88 23.32
C LEU A 12 -21.04 -4.72 22.36
N PRO A 13 -21.16 -3.44 22.81
CA PRO A 13 -21.37 -2.35 21.87
C PRO A 13 -20.19 -2.16 20.89
N VAL A 14 -18.94 -2.26 21.38
CA VAL A 14 -17.75 -2.18 20.50
C VAL A 14 -17.74 -3.34 19.52
N ALA A 15 -18.04 -4.57 19.97
CA ALA A 15 -18.08 -5.75 19.13
C ALA A 15 -19.16 -5.65 18.04
N VAL A 16 -20.37 -5.22 18.41
CA VAL A 16 -21.48 -5.06 17.46
C VAL A 16 -21.13 -4.03 16.40
N ILE A 17 -20.64 -2.83 16.79
CA ILE A 17 -20.27 -1.78 15.85
C ILE A 17 -19.10 -2.25 14.96
N ALA A 18 -18.04 -2.82 15.56
CA ALA A 18 -16.88 -3.28 14.83
C ALA A 18 -17.21 -4.39 13.83
N ALA A 19 -18.07 -5.34 14.21
CA ALA A 19 -18.53 -6.41 13.34
C ALA A 19 -19.44 -5.88 12.21
N ALA A 20 -20.44 -5.06 12.55
CA ALA A 20 -21.39 -4.52 11.57
C ALA A 20 -20.69 -3.71 10.49
N VAL A 21 -19.75 -2.83 10.87
CA VAL A 21 -19.01 -2.00 9.90
C VAL A 21 -18.12 -2.87 9.01
N ARG A 22 -17.44 -3.87 9.56
CA ARG A 22 -16.58 -4.76 8.76
C ARG A 22 -17.36 -5.65 7.82
N LEU A 23 -18.50 -6.18 8.27
CA LEU A 23 -19.39 -6.94 7.39
C LEU A 23 -19.91 -6.06 6.25
N TRP A 24 -20.29 -4.82 6.52
CA TRP A 24 -20.70 -3.88 5.48
C TRP A 24 -19.57 -3.56 4.50
N VAL A 25 -18.36 -3.24 5.01
CA VAL A 25 -17.19 -2.95 4.17
C VAL A 25 -16.80 -4.16 3.35
N TYR A 26 -16.74 -5.35 3.96
CA TYR A 26 -16.38 -6.60 3.28
C TYR A 26 -17.39 -6.99 2.19
N ALA A 27 -18.68 -6.95 2.49
CA ALA A 27 -19.74 -7.24 1.51
C ALA A 27 -19.67 -6.25 0.32
N SER A 28 -19.55 -4.94 0.60
CA SER A 28 -19.41 -3.94 -0.45
C SER A 28 -18.12 -4.11 -1.27
N TRP A 29 -17.04 -4.57 -0.64
CA TRP A 29 -15.77 -4.83 -1.31
C TRP A 29 -15.86 -6.00 -2.29
N LEU A 30 -16.59 -7.07 -1.96
CA LEU A 30 -16.81 -8.22 -2.85
C LEU A 30 -17.42 -7.82 -4.21
N GLU A 31 -18.25 -6.77 -4.22
CA GLU A 31 -18.94 -6.26 -5.40
C GLU A 31 -18.19 -5.11 -6.11
N SER A 32 -17.08 -4.64 -5.53
CA SER A 32 -16.36 -3.46 -6.02
C SER A 32 -15.13 -3.83 -6.86
N PRO A 33 -14.69 -2.97 -7.79
CA PRO A 33 -13.41 -3.11 -8.47
C PRO A 33 -12.20 -3.21 -7.52
N LEU A 34 -12.30 -2.68 -6.30
CA LEU A 34 -11.24 -2.75 -5.29
C LEU A 34 -10.82 -4.19 -4.96
N ARG A 35 -11.72 -5.16 -5.10
CA ARG A 35 -11.42 -6.59 -4.94
C ARG A 35 -10.30 -7.06 -5.88
N TRP A 36 -10.18 -6.47 -7.05
CA TRP A 36 -9.26 -6.87 -8.10
C TRP A 36 -7.95 -6.07 -8.16
N PHE A 37 -7.76 -5.13 -7.22
CA PHE A 37 -6.54 -4.31 -7.18
C PHE A 37 -5.25 -5.12 -7.08
N HIS A 38 -5.29 -6.31 -6.52
CA HIS A 38 -4.16 -7.24 -6.47
C HIS A 38 -3.71 -7.75 -7.87
N ARG A 39 -4.52 -7.52 -8.90
CA ARG A 39 -4.21 -7.86 -10.31
C ARG A 39 -3.77 -6.65 -11.13
N VAL A 40 -3.83 -5.46 -10.55
CA VAL A 40 -3.40 -4.24 -11.25
C VAL A 40 -1.87 -4.17 -11.24
N PRO A 41 -1.21 -4.11 -12.42
CA PRO A 41 0.24 -4.08 -12.51
C PRO A 41 0.84 -2.87 -11.78
N GLY A 42 1.94 -3.07 -11.09
CA GLY A 42 2.68 -2.01 -10.38
C GLY A 42 2.14 -1.67 -8.98
N LEU A 43 1.10 -2.36 -8.50
CA LEU A 43 0.67 -2.25 -7.11
C LEU A 43 1.34 -3.31 -6.22
N ASP A 44 1.76 -2.93 -5.02
CA ASP A 44 2.43 -3.82 -4.06
C ASP A 44 1.62 -5.06 -3.67
N MET A 45 0.30 -5.02 -3.82
CA MET A 45 -0.59 -6.12 -3.46
C MET A 45 -0.29 -7.41 -4.22
N GLN A 46 0.00 -7.31 -5.53
CA GLN A 46 0.39 -8.45 -6.35
C GLN A 46 1.69 -9.08 -5.81
N THR A 47 2.71 -8.26 -5.62
CA THR A 47 4.02 -8.68 -5.11
C THR A 47 3.93 -9.35 -3.75
N LEU A 48 3.08 -8.82 -2.85
CA LEU A 48 2.91 -9.39 -1.51
C LEU A 48 2.19 -10.75 -1.52
N LEU A 49 1.24 -10.95 -2.42
CA LEU A 49 0.61 -12.26 -2.63
C LEU A 49 1.59 -13.27 -3.23
N GLU A 50 2.35 -12.87 -4.26
CA GLU A 50 3.38 -13.71 -4.86
C GLU A 50 4.45 -14.14 -3.85
N PHE A 51 4.86 -13.26 -2.94
CA PHE A 51 5.78 -13.61 -1.85
C PHE A 51 5.21 -14.65 -0.89
N GLY A 52 3.91 -14.60 -0.62
CA GLY A 52 3.24 -15.63 0.17
C GLY A 52 3.22 -16.97 -0.54
N GLN A 53 2.93 -16.98 -1.83
CA GLN A 53 2.94 -18.20 -2.66
C GLN A 53 4.35 -18.80 -2.74
N ARG A 54 5.38 -17.98 -2.99
CA ARG A 54 6.79 -18.46 -2.99
C ARG A 54 7.17 -19.15 -1.67
N LEU A 55 6.59 -18.73 -0.55
CA LEU A 55 6.82 -19.39 0.73
C LEU A 55 6.21 -20.79 0.77
N VAL A 56 5.03 -20.99 0.15
CA VAL A 56 4.42 -22.33 -0.03
C VAL A 56 5.30 -23.22 -0.90
N ASP A 57 5.90 -22.63 -1.93
CA ASP A 57 6.81 -23.33 -2.86
C ASP A 57 8.21 -23.59 -2.25
N GLY A 58 8.41 -23.29 -0.96
CA GLY A 58 9.69 -23.47 -0.26
C GLY A 58 10.75 -22.43 -0.62
N ILE A 59 10.37 -21.34 -1.29
CA ILE A 59 11.27 -20.30 -1.79
C ILE A 59 10.91 -18.97 -1.14
N GLY A 60 11.57 -18.58 -0.07
CA GLY A 60 11.34 -17.25 0.49
C GLY A 60 11.51 -17.13 1.99
N LEU A 61 11.64 -15.89 2.47
CA LEU A 61 11.83 -15.58 3.88
C LEU A 61 10.49 -15.61 4.62
N PHE A 62 10.48 -16.21 5.80
CA PHE A 62 9.36 -16.15 6.74
C PHE A 62 9.24 -14.73 7.30
N THR A 63 8.11 -14.09 7.01
CA THR A 63 7.66 -12.86 7.65
C THR A 63 6.22 -13.05 8.12
N LEU A 64 5.75 -12.22 9.02
CA LEU A 64 4.39 -12.36 9.57
C LEU A 64 3.32 -12.35 8.47
N HIS A 65 3.42 -11.45 7.50
CA HIS A 65 2.47 -11.36 6.39
C HIS A 65 2.58 -12.56 5.44
N ARG A 66 3.79 -12.90 4.99
CA ARG A 66 4.01 -14.03 4.06
C ARG A 66 3.53 -15.34 4.65
N THR A 67 3.80 -15.57 5.94
CA THR A 67 3.33 -16.77 6.65
C THR A 67 1.81 -16.82 6.71
N LEU A 68 1.14 -15.69 6.94
CA LEU A 68 -0.32 -15.64 6.92
C LEU A 68 -0.88 -15.92 5.52
N VAL A 69 -0.33 -15.29 4.48
CA VAL A 69 -0.75 -15.52 3.08
C VAL A 69 -0.52 -16.97 2.68
N ALA A 70 0.64 -17.55 3.03
CA ALA A 70 0.93 -18.97 2.78
C ALA A 70 -0.05 -19.89 3.51
N GLY A 71 -0.35 -19.60 4.78
CA GLY A 71 -1.33 -20.36 5.57
C GLY A 71 -2.73 -20.30 4.98
N VAL A 72 -3.16 -19.12 4.54
CA VAL A 72 -4.45 -18.93 3.87
C VAL A 72 -4.51 -19.68 2.54
N TRP A 73 -3.43 -19.63 1.76
CA TRP A 73 -3.31 -20.35 0.50
C TRP A 73 -3.45 -21.87 0.70
N LEU A 74 -2.71 -22.42 1.67
CA LEU A 74 -2.76 -23.85 1.99
C LEU A 74 -4.13 -24.27 2.53
N ALA A 75 -4.75 -23.46 3.38
CA ALA A 75 -6.05 -23.76 3.96
C ALA A 75 -7.18 -23.81 2.92
N ASN A 76 -7.06 -23.06 1.82
CA ASN A 76 -8.07 -22.96 0.77
C ASN A 76 -7.71 -23.68 -0.54
N GLY A 77 -6.63 -24.45 -0.58
CA GLY A 77 -6.19 -25.09 -1.81
C GLY A 77 -5.93 -24.13 -2.97
N GLY A 78 -5.55 -22.87 -2.68
CA GLY A 78 -5.31 -21.81 -3.66
C GLY A 78 -6.56 -21.09 -4.17
N ALA A 79 -7.77 -21.62 -3.97
CA ALA A 79 -9.01 -20.97 -4.38
C ALA A 79 -9.45 -19.90 -3.34
N HIS A 80 -10.05 -18.80 -3.83
CA HIS A 80 -10.62 -17.73 -2.97
C HIS A 80 -9.68 -17.21 -1.86
N HIS A 81 -8.36 -17.33 -2.03
CA HIS A 81 -7.38 -16.95 -1.01
C HIS A 81 -7.42 -15.46 -0.68
N VAL A 82 -7.76 -14.62 -1.66
CA VAL A 82 -7.83 -13.16 -1.50
C VAL A 82 -9.01 -12.77 -0.59
N GLU A 83 -10.17 -13.38 -0.81
CA GLU A 83 -11.38 -13.15 -0.01
C GLU A 83 -11.18 -13.63 1.43
N PHE A 84 -10.60 -14.80 1.58
CA PHE A 84 -10.34 -15.34 2.92
C PHE A 84 -9.28 -14.51 3.66
N LEU A 85 -8.23 -14.04 2.99
CA LEU A 85 -7.24 -13.15 3.58
C LEU A 85 -7.87 -11.84 4.03
N ALA A 86 -8.75 -11.22 3.22
CA ALA A 86 -9.50 -10.04 3.60
C ALA A 86 -10.40 -10.29 4.83
N ALA A 87 -11.08 -11.44 4.88
CA ALA A 87 -11.89 -11.82 6.05
C ALA A 87 -11.03 -11.95 7.32
N VAL A 88 -9.86 -12.57 7.22
CA VAL A 88 -8.90 -12.67 8.33
C VAL A 88 -8.42 -11.28 8.77
N GLN A 89 -8.09 -10.40 7.84
CA GLN A 89 -7.68 -9.03 8.16
C GLN A 89 -8.81 -8.23 8.84
N CYS A 90 -10.06 -8.37 8.38
CA CYS A 90 -11.24 -7.82 9.04
C CYS A 90 -11.41 -8.35 10.47
N LEU A 91 -11.18 -9.66 10.70
CA LEU A 91 -11.19 -10.24 12.03
C LEU A 91 -10.09 -9.65 12.93
N LEU A 92 -8.88 -9.46 12.41
CA LEU A 92 -7.78 -8.82 13.14
C LEU A 92 -8.12 -7.37 13.50
N GLY A 93 -8.73 -6.61 12.60
CA GLY A 93 -9.19 -5.26 12.87
C GLY A 93 -10.34 -5.20 13.89
N PHE A 94 -11.27 -6.16 13.84
CA PHE A 94 -12.29 -6.33 14.88
C PHE A 94 -11.66 -6.57 16.26
N LEU A 95 -10.70 -7.48 16.35
CA LEU A 95 -9.97 -7.75 17.58
C LEU A 95 -9.13 -6.55 18.05
N ALA A 96 -8.56 -5.78 17.11
CA ALA A 96 -7.82 -4.55 17.42
C ALA A 96 -8.72 -3.51 18.10
N ALA A 97 -9.95 -3.30 17.63
CA ALA A 97 -10.89 -2.38 18.26
C ALA A 97 -11.24 -2.79 19.71
N LEU A 98 -11.45 -4.08 19.95
CA LEU A 98 -11.67 -4.62 21.30
C LEU A 98 -10.44 -4.45 22.19
N LEU A 99 -9.25 -4.64 21.61
CA LEU A 99 -7.98 -4.50 22.33
C LEU A 99 -7.70 -3.04 22.70
N VAL A 100 -8.01 -2.08 21.80
CA VAL A 100 -7.97 -0.64 22.11
C VAL A 100 -8.90 -0.30 23.28
N ALA A 101 -10.14 -0.80 23.27
CA ALA A 101 -11.07 -0.63 24.39
C ALA A 101 -10.49 -1.21 25.69
N ARG A 102 -9.87 -2.41 25.62
CA ARG A 102 -9.23 -3.07 26.77
C ARG A 102 -8.08 -2.26 27.35
N ILE A 103 -7.17 -1.81 26.49
CA ILE A 103 -6.03 -0.97 26.88
C ILE A 103 -6.51 0.31 27.51
N THR A 104 -7.50 0.98 26.90
CA THR A 104 -8.07 2.24 27.40
C THR A 104 -8.75 2.05 28.76
N LEU A 105 -9.50 0.95 28.94
CA LEU A 105 -10.09 0.63 30.23
C LEU A 105 -9.02 0.46 31.32
N HIS A 106 -7.94 -0.22 30.97
CA HIS A 106 -6.82 -0.44 31.88
C HIS A 106 -6.14 0.87 32.28
N LEU A 107 -5.89 1.76 31.32
CA LEU A 107 -5.23 3.05 31.54
C LEU A 107 -6.10 4.03 32.34
N PHE A 108 -7.39 4.11 32.05
CA PHE A 108 -8.28 5.15 32.58
C PHE A 108 -9.24 4.66 33.67
N GLY A 109 -9.45 3.36 33.81
CA GLY A 109 -10.35 2.76 34.78
C GLY A 109 -11.85 3.03 34.56
N LYS A 110 -12.22 3.78 33.50
CA LYS A 110 -13.61 4.19 33.21
C LYS A 110 -14.09 3.61 31.88
N ARG A 111 -15.27 2.97 31.92
CA ARG A 111 -15.88 2.29 30.76
C ARG A 111 -16.22 3.24 29.60
N LEU A 112 -16.72 4.44 29.91
CA LEU A 112 -17.09 5.43 28.90
C LEU A 112 -15.93 5.70 27.94
N TRP A 113 -14.73 5.94 28.49
CA TRP A 113 -13.54 6.24 27.67
C TRP A 113 -13.05 5.02 26.92
N ALA A 114 -13.15 3.85 27.50
CA ALA A 114 -12.82 2.60 26.84
C ALA A 114 -13.76 2.30 25.67
N LEU A 115 -15.06 2.51 25.85
CA LEU A 115 -16.06 2.40 24.81
C LEU A 115 -15.77 3.41 23.68
N ALA A 116 -15.56 4.68 24.03
CA ALA A 116 -15.27 5.72 23.05
C ALA A 116 -14.03 5.40 22.19
N ALA A 117 -12.92 5.00 22.83
CA ALA A 117 -11.70 4.66 22.10
C ALA A 117 -11.88 3.42 21.22
N GLY A 118 -12.58 2.39 21.70
CA GLY A 118 -12.88 1.20 20.92
C GLY A 118 -13.76 1.50 19.71
N VAL A 119 -14.79 2.34 19.87
CA VAL A 119 -15.66 2.76 18.77
C VAL A 119 -14.91 3.61 17.75
N VAL A 120 -14.09 4.58 18.20
CA VAL A 120 -13.25 5.38 17.31
C VAL A 120 -12.30 4.49 16.49
N ALA A 121 -11.66 3.52 17.13
CA ALA A 121 -10.80 2.57 16.44
C ALA A 121 -11.60 1.66 15.48
N ALA A 122 -12.82 1.27 15.83
CA ALA A 122 -13.67 0.42 14.99
C ALA A 122 -14.13 1.12 13.70
N LEU A 123 -14.33 2.45 13.76
CA LEU A 123 -14.89 3.25 12.67
C LEU A 123 -13.82 3.94 11.79
N TYR A 124 -12.55 3.83 12.12
CA TYR A 124 -11.48 4.55 11.40
C TYR A 124 -11.32 4.04 9.97
N SER A 125 -11.74 4.87 9.01
CA SER A 125 -11.88 4.48 7.61
C SER A 125 -10.58 4.05 6.91
N PRO A 126 -9.38 4.63 7.17
CA PRO A 126 -8.15 4.08 6.60
C PRO A 126 -7.85 2.66 7.07
N ALA A 127 -8.10 2.31 8.35
CA ALA A 127 -7.90 0.95 8.84
C ALA A 127 -8.80 -0.04 8.10
N LEU A 128 -10.08 0.30 7.92
CA LEU A 128 -11.04 -0.51 7.19
C LEU A 128 -10.68 -0.68 5.72
N MET A 129 -10.11 0.35 5.07
CA MET A 129 -9.57 0.24 3.72
C MET A 129 -8.44 -0.80 3.66
N TYR A 130 -7.48 -0.71 4.58
CA TYR A 130 -6.35 -1.63 4.60
C TYR A 130 -6.72 -3.05 5.06
N GLU A 131 -7.84 -3.24 5.73
CA GLU A 131 -8.35 -4.57 6.10
C GLU A 131 -8.89 -5.35 4.88
N VAL A 132 -9.35 -4.67 3.84
CA VAL A 132 -9.85 -5.30 2.60
C VAL A 132 -8.87 -5.19 1.44
N THR A 133 -7.70 -4.62 1.65
CA THR A 133 -6.61 -4.61 0.67
C THR A 133 -5.55 -5.65 1.05
N MET A 134 -4.89 -6.25 0.05
CA MET A 134 -3.93 -7.34 0.27
C MET A 134 -2.56 -6.82 0.70
N LEU A 135 -2.56 -5.93 1.70
CA LEU A 135 -1.37 -5.29 2.25
C LEU A 135 -1.12 -5.77 3.70
N GLN A 136 0.10 -5.64 4.16
CA GLN A 136 0.52 -6.15 5.48
C GLN A 136 0.10 -5.28 6.67
N GLU A 137 -0.42 -4.09 6.43
CA GLU A 137 -0.61 -3.04 7.42
C GLU A 137 -1.54 -3.46 8.56
N SER A 138 -2.66 -4.11 8.26
CA SER A 138 -3.64 -4.56 9.26
C SER A 138 -3.04 -5.61 10.20
N ILE A 139 -2.29 -6.57 9.64
CA ILE A 139 -1.66 -7.67 10.37
C ILE A 139 -0.59 -7.12 11.31
N VAL A 140 0.26 -6.25 10.78
CA VAL A 140 1.38 -5.66 11.54
C VAL A 140 0.86 -4.72 12.64
N THR A 141 -0.15 -3.91 12.32
CA THR A 141 -0.79 -3.02 13.32
C THR A 141 -1.38 -3.82 14.48
N PHE A 142 -2.07 -4.92 14.18
CA PHE A 142 -2.59 -5.81 15.21
C PHE A 142 -1.46 -6.45 16.05
N ALA A 143 -0.39 -6.93 15.40
CA ALA A 143 0.74 -7.52 16.10
C ALA A 143 1.45 -6.53 17.04
N VAL A 144 1.67 -5.28 16.59
CA VAL A 144 2.26 -4.21 17.42
C VAL A 144 1.33 -3.86 18.58
N LEU A 145 0.03 -3.73 18.35
CA LEU A 145 -0.94 -3.45 19.39
C LEU A 145 -1.04 -4.58 20.42
N LEU A 146 -1.02 -5.83 19.97
CA LEU A 146 -1.04 -7.02 20.82
C LEU A 146 0.24 -7.12 21.66
N SER A 147 1.40 -6.81 21.08
CA SER A 147 2.68 -6.78 21.80
C SER A 147 2.66 -5.72 22.91
N PHE A 148 2.09 -4.55 22.65
CA PHE A 148 1.91 -3.48 23.64
C PHE A 148 0.99 -3.92 24.79
N ALA A 149 -0.16 -4.48 24.47
CA ALA A 149 -1.10 -4.97 25.47
C ALA A 149 -0.51 -6.08 26.36
N SER A 150 0.20 -7.02 25.74
CA SER A 150 0.87 -8.11 26.42
C SER A 150 2.00 -7.64 27.33
N TRP A 151 2.80 -6.68 26.85
CA TRP A 151 3.84 -6.04 27.62
C TRP A 151 3.28 -5.28 28.84
N GLN A 152 2.20 -4.51 28.68
CA GLN A 152 1.49 -3.88 29.81
C GLN A 152 1.03 -4.95 30.82
N TRP A 153 0.38 -5.99 30.34
CA TRP A 153 -0.12 -7.07 31.18
C TRP A 153 1.00 -7.78 31.97
N ALA A 154 2.18 -7.98 31.36
CA ALA A 154 3.35 -8.55 32.03
C ALA A 154 3.88 -7.66 33.16
N ARG A 155 3.66 -6.33 33.06
CA ARG A 155 4.17 -5.36 34.07
C ARG A 155 3.28 -5.21 35.31
N GLU A 156 1.97 -5.48 35.18
CA GLU A 156 0.97 -5.08 36.18
C GLU A 156 0.87 -5.96 37.40
N LYS A 157 1.13 -7.22 37.24
CA LYS A 157 0.92 -8.23 38.30
C LYS A 157 2.25 -8.78 38.79
N ARG A 158 2.16 -9.62 39.84
CA ARG A 158 3.33 -10.39 40.27
C ARG A 158 3.99 -11.05 39.05
N PHE A 159 5.30 -11.03 39.04
CA PHE A 159 6.08 -11.61 37.98
C PHE A 159 5.68 -13.06 37.72
N THR A 160 5.28 -13.35 36.51
CA THR A 160 5.03 -14.71 36.01
C THR A 160 5.89 -14.90 34.74
N PRO A 161 6.78 -15.90 34.72
CA PRO A 161 7.67 -16.12 33.58
C PRO A 161 6.90 -16.25 32.27
N GLY A 162 5.80 -17.00 32.25
CA GLY A 162 4.99 -17.21 31.06
C GLY A 162 4.47 -15.91 30.45
N ARG A 163 3.97 -14.95 31.25
CA ARG A 163 3.50 -13.64 30.72
C ARG A 163 4.63 -12.80 30.16
N ALA A 164 5.80 -12.83 30.82
CA ALA A 164 6.96 -12.11 30.34
C ALA A 164 7.50 -12.72 29.04
N ALA A 165 7.56 -14.05 28.94
CA ALA A 165 7.93 -14.75 27.73
C ALA A 165 6.97 -14.46 26.56
N THR A 166 5.64 -14.53 26.81
CA THR A 166 4.62 -14.18 25.81
C THR A 166 4.79 -12.73 25.31
N ALA A 167 5.04 -11.79 26.22
CA ALA A 167 5.29 -10.41 25.82
C ALA A 167 6.54 -10.29 24.94
N GLY A 168 7.62 -11.00 25.28
CA GLY A 168 8.84 -11.05 24.46
C GLY A 168 8.60 -11.65 23.07
N ILE A 169 7.94 -12.80 23.00
CA ILE A 169 7.62 -13.45 21.72
C ILE A 169 6.77 -12.53 20.84
N LEU A 170 5.75 -11.87 21.39
CA LEU A 170 4.90 -10.95 20.63
C LEU A 170 5.66 -9.67 20.20
N LEU A 171 6.62 -9.20 20.99
CA LEU A 171 7.53 -8.13 20.56
C LEU A 171 8.38 -8.58 19.38
N GLY A 172 8.95 -9.79 19.44
CA GLY A 172 9.71 -10.38 18.35
C GLY A 172 8.86 -10.54 17.08
N ALA A 173 7.65 -11.04 17.20
CA ALA A 173 6.72 -11.18 16.08
C ALA A 173 6.36 -9.83 15.43
N ALA A 174 6.12 -8.79 16.23
CA ALA A 174 5.83 -7.45 15.74
C ALA A 174 7.00 -6.87 14.90
N THR A 175 8.24 -7.12 15.33
CA THR A 175 9.45 -6.64 14.60
C THR A 175 9.70 -7.41 13.31
N ILE A 176 9.41 -8.71 13.27
CA ILE A 176 9.50 -9.51 12.03
C ILE A 176 8.38 -9.11 11.07
N GLY A 177 7.20 -8.73 11.59
CA GLY A 177 6.15 -8.13 10.78
C GLY A 177 6.58 -6.82 10.14
N ARG A 178 7.28 -5.98 10.92
CA ARG A 178 7.81 -4.71 10.43
C ARG A 178 9.02 -4.26 11.25
N PRO A 179 10.22 -4.20 10.65
CA PRO A 179 11.43 -3.77 11.34
C PRO A 179 11.37 -2.39 11.99
N THR A 180 10.46 -1.51 11.54
CA THR A 180 10.21 -0.22 12.20
C THR A 180 9.72 -0.36 13.65
N ALA A 181 9.24 -1.53 14.06
CA ALA A 181 8.88 -1.83 15.45
C ALA A 181 10.09 -2.18 16.35
N LEU A 182 11.31 -2.25 15.81
CA LEU A 182 12.52 -2.58 16.60
C LEU A 182 12.77 -1.59 17.75
N LEU A 183 12.59 -0.29 17.52
CA LEU A 183 12.73 0.71 18.59
C LEU A 183 11.68 0.51 19.68
N TRP A 184 10.46 0.13 19.32
CA TRP A 184 9.43 -0.23 20.28
C TRP A 184 9.85 -1.47 21.08
N ALA A 185 10.33 -2.52 20.43
CA ALA A 185 10.76 -3.74 21.10
C ALA A 185 11.94 -3.48 22.07
N ALA A 186 12.95 -2.73 21.60
CA ALA A 186 14.09 -2.32 22.44
C ALA A 186 13.64 -1.48 23.64
N GLY A 187 12.80 -0.48 23.41
CA GLY A 187 12.25 0.36 24.48
C GLY A 187 11.42 -0.45 25.48
N ALA A 188 10.59 -1.37 25.02
CA ALA A 188 9.79 -2.25 25.88
C ALA A 188 10.66 -3.19 26.74
N ILE A 189 11.76 -3.72 26.16
CA ILE A 189 12.74 -4.52 26.90
C ILE A 189 13.40 -3.66 27.98
N VAL A 190 13.95 -2.48 27.62
CA VAL A 190 14.61 -1.57 28.56
C VAL A 190 13.67 -1.16 29.70
N LEU A 191 12.44 -0.82 29.38
CA LEU A 191 11.42 -0.45 30.38
C LEU A 191 10.90 -1.62 31.21
N SER A 192 11.23 -2.84 30.87
CA SER A 192 10.99 -4.03 31.68
C SER A 192 12.03 -4.23 32.79
N PHE A 193 13.14 -3.47 32.73
CA PHE A 193 14.17 -3.33 33.77
C PHE A 193 13.94 -2.03 34.54
N PRO A 194 13.07 -1.96 35.58
CA PRO A 194 12.94 -0.73 36.33
C PRO A 194 14.15 -0.49 37.24
N PRO A 195 14.32 0.70 37.80
CA PRO A 195 15.56 1.11 38.48
C PRO A 195 15.95 0.07 39.51
N PHE A 196 17.04 -0.53 39.32
CA PHE A 196 17.99 -1.49 39.94
C PHE A 196 17.70 -2.07 41.36
N ARG A 197 16.52 -1.97 41.96
CA ARG A 197 16.30 -2.34 43.37
C ARG A 197 15.52 -3.65 43.62
N ARG A 198 14.97 -4.35 42.61
CA ARG A 198 14.23 -5.60 42.86
C ARG A 198 14.63 -6.73 41.91
N LYS A 199 15.11 -7.87 42.46
CA LYS A 199 15.49 -9.09 41.70
C LYS A 199 14.35 -9.58 40.76
N SER A 200 13.09 -9.42 41.15
CA SER A 200 11.93 -9.83 40.32
C SER A 200 11.78 -9.04 39.02
N THR A 201 12.30 -7.81 38.96
CA THR A 201 12.21 -6.93 37.79
C THR A 201 13.32 -7.20 36.79
N LEU A 202 14.54 -7.51 37.29
CA LEU A 202 15.64 -7.99 36.48
C LEU A 202 15.23 -9.29 35.74
N ARG A 203 14.70 -10.27 36.48
CA ARG A 203 14.18 -11.52 35.88
C ARG A 203 13.10 -11.25 34.81
N ARG A 204 12.20 -10.27 35.03
CA ARG A 204 11.19 -9.90 34.02
C ARG A 204 11.82 -9.39 32.74
N GLY A 205 12.73 -8.43 32.83
CA GLY A 205 13.42 -7.88 31.68
C GLY A 205 14.19 -8.95 30.90
N LEU A 206 14.92 -9.82 31.62
CA LEU A 206 15.66 -10.94 31.01
C LEU A 206 14.72 -11.91 30.27
N VAL A 207 13.57 -12.28 30.86
CA VAL A 207 12.63 -13.22 30.23
C VAL A 207 11.94 -12.56 29.01
N VAL A 208 11.60 -11.27 29.08
CA VAL A 208 11.07 -10.53 27.91
C VAL A 208 12.11 -10.49 26.79
N ALA A 209 13.37 -10.15 27.11
CA ALA A 209 14.45 -10.13 26.12
C ALA A 209 14.71 -11.52 25.52
N ALA A 210 14.77 -12.55 26.36
CA ALA A 210 14.97 -13.93 25.91
C ALA A 210 13.83 -14.42 25.02
N GLY A 211 12.58 -14.09 25.34
CA GLY A 211 11.42 -14.41 24.48
C GLY A 211 11.50 -13.72 23.12
N CYS A 212 11.90 -12.46 23.07
CA CYS A 212 12.06 -11.70 21.83
C CYS A 212 13.20 -12.25 20.96
N VAL A 213 14.38 -12.43 21.55
CA VAL A 213 15.57 -12.96 20.85
C VAL A 213 15.33 -14.42 20.44
N GLY A 214 14.74 -15.23 21.31
CA GLY A 214 14.41 -16.63 20.99
C GLY A 214 13.47 -16.74 19.80
N PHE A 215 12.49 -15.85 19.68
CA PHE A 215 11.62 -15.79 18.51
C PHE A 215 12.40 -15.39 17.24
N TRP A 216 13.30 -14.40 17.31
CA TRP A 216 14.16 -14.03 16.17
C TRP A 216 15.07 -15.17 15.73
N LEU A 217 15.67 -15.87 16.69
CA LEU A 217 16.50 -17.04 16.38
C LEU A 217 15.70 -18.16 15.72
N ALA A 218 14.49 -18.45 16.23
CA ALA A 218 13.62 -19.45 15.61
C ALA A 218 13.27 -19.11 14.15
N VAL A 219 12.90 -17.85 13.87
CA VAL A 219 12.63 -17.41 12.49
C VAL A 219 13.91 -17.37 11.65
N GLY A 220 15.05 -16.98 12.24
CA GLY A 220 16.36 -17.04 11.56
C GLY A 220 16.74 -18.47 11.14
N VAL A 221 16.51 -19.46 12.01
CA VAL A 221 16.72 -20.89 11.65
C VAL A 221 15.78 -21.33 10.53
N LEU A 222 14.49 -20.99 10.60
CA LEU A 222 13.54 -21.29 9.53
C LEU A 222 13.97 -20.66 8.21
N ASN A 223 14.37 -19.39 8.21
CA ASN A 223 14.87 -18.71 7.03
C ASN A 223 16.14 -19.36 6.47
N TYR A 224 17.06 -19.77 7.36
CA TYR A 224 18.29 -20.43 6.94
C TYR A 224 18.00 -21.76 6.24
N VAL A 225 17.11 -22.56 6.79
CA VAL A 225 16.71 -23.86 6.19
C VAL A 225 16.07 -23.66 4.80
N HIS A 226 15.27 -22.61 4.63
CA HIS A 226 14.56 -22.37 3.36
C HIS A 226 15.38 -21.60 2.32
N THR A 227 16.26 -20.72 2.72
CA THR A 227 16.91 -19.77 1.80
C THR A 227 18.43 -19.70 1.90
N GLY A 228 19.02 -20.44 2.85
CA GLY A 228 20.45 -20.32 3.19
C GLY A 228 20.80 -19.03 3.95
N SER A 229 19.84 -18.18 4.26
CA SER A 229 20.05 -16.90 4.96
C SER A 229 19.40 -16.91 6.34
N ALA A 230 20.20 -16.80 7.40
CA ALA A 230 19.70 -16.72 8.78
C ALA A 230 19.13 -15.34 9.17
N ASN A 231 19.03 -14.37 8.23
CA ASN A 231 18.54 -13.04 8.53
C ASN A 231 17.02 -13.08 8.82
N PRO A 232 16.56 -12.79 10.05
CA PRO A 232 15.14 -12.74 10.37
C PRO A 232 14.48 -11.44 9.89
N PHE A 233 15.27 -10.47 9.44
CA PHE A 233 14.79 -9.16 8.99
C PHE A 233 15.04 -8.95 7.50
N PHE A 234 14.10 -8.33 6.84
CA PHE A 234 14.33 -7.78 5.51
C PHE A 234 15.39 -6.66 5.60
N ASN A 235 16.28 -6.55 4.59
CA ASN A 235 17.33 -5.52 4.57
C ASN A 235 16.72 -4.10 4.51
N VAL A 236 16.39 -3.56 5.68
CA VAL A 236 15.69 -2.26 5.80
C VAL A 236 16.62 -1.10 5.54
N LEU A 237 17.88 -1.20 5.96
CA LEU A 237 18.82 -0.09 5.87
C LEU A 237 19.20 0.27 4.42
N PRO A 238 19.57 -0.69 3.54
CA PRO A 238 19.78 -0.42 2.12
C PRO A 238 18.53 0.13 1.44
N TYR A 239 17.34 -0.36 1.78
CA TYR A 239 16.09 0.13 1.24
C TYR A 239 15.77 1.57 1.69
N ALA A 240 15.97 1.88 2.97
CA ALA A 240 15.80 3.23 3.50
C ALA A 240 16.79 4.23 2.88
N THR A 241 18.04 3.82 2.66
CA THR A 241 19.04 4.69 1.99
C THR A 241 18.69 4.93 0.53
N GLN A 242 18.21 3.92 -0.21
CA GLN A 242 17.76 4.07 -1.59
C GLN A 242 16.58 5.02 -1.72
N ILE A 243 15.55 4.88 -0.86
CA ILE A 243 14.39 5.79 -0.86
C ILE A 243 14.80 7.22 -0.53
N ASN A 244 15.68 7.42 0.44
CA ASN A 244 16.12 8.77 0.80
C ASN A 244 17.02 9.38 -0.28
N ALA A 245 17.83 8.59 -0.97
CA ALA A 245 18.61 9.04 -2.11
C ALA A 245 17.72 9.44 -3.31
N ALA A 246 16.65 8.69 -3.56
CA ALA A 246 15.69 9.00 -4.64
C ALA A 246 14.83 10.25 -4.34
N ALA A 247 14.64 10.60 -3.06
CA ALA A 247 13.88 11.77 -2.65
C ALA A 247 14.69 13.09 -2.71
N ASP A 248 16.02 13.00 -2.69
CA ASP A 248 16.94 14.14 -2.75
C ASP A 248 17.47 14.30 -4.20
N LEU A 249 16.68 14.82 -5.13
CA LEU A 249 17.09 15.15 -6.52
C LEU A 249 17.96 16.42 -6.59
N PRO A 250 18.96 16.49 -7.52
CA PRO A 250 19.55 15.49 -8.41
C PRO A 250 20.87 14.94 -7.85
N SER A 251 21.02 13.62 -7.85
CA SER A 251 22.29 12.99 -7.50
C SER A 251 23.33 13.25 -8.59
N PRO A 252 24.53 13.76 -8.27
CA PRO A 252 25.66 13.64 -9.19
C PRO A 252 26.01 12.16 -9.37
N ALA A 253 26.47 11.83 -10.56
CA ALA A 253 26.88 10.50 -10.97
C ALA A 253 27.71 9.77 -9.88
N PRO A 254 27.62 8.43 -9.78
CA PRO A 254 28.41 7.69 -8.80
C PRO A 254 29.90 7.93 -9.08
N ALA A 255 30.53 8.64 -8.15
CA ALA A 255 31.97 8.74 -8.12
C ALA A 255 32.53 7.32 -7.92
N ALA A 256 33.50 6.97 -8.74
CA ALA A 256 34.17 5.68 -8.70
C ALA A 256 34.58 5.30 -7.27
N GLU A 257 34.32 4.05 -6.91
CA GLU A 257 34.79 3.42 -5.68
C GLU A 257 36.34 3.51 -5.65
N THR A 258 36.86 4.44 -4.89
CA THR A 258 38.25 4.44 -4.49
C THR A 258 38.35 4.74 -3.00
N ALA A 259 38.88 3.75 -2.29
CA ALA A 259 39.66 3.82 -1.04
C ALA A 259 38.96 4.31 0.25
N GLU A 260 39.23 3.53 1.31
CA GLU A 260 39.19 3.85 2.76
C GLU A 260 38.20 4.94 3.19
N ASN A 261 36.92 4.56 3.22
CA ASN A 261 35.87 5.42 3.78
C ASN A 261 36.10 5.61 5.29
N SER A 262 36.36 6.84 5.69
CA SER A 262 36.42 7.23 7.12
C SER A 262 35.14 6.84 7.86
N LEU A 263 35.21 6.63 9.17
CA LEU A 263 34.03 6.32 10.01
C LEU A 263 32.90 7.34 9.80
N THR A 264 33.25 8.60 9.55
CA THR A 264 32.30 9.68 9.24
C THR A 264 31.53 9.43 7.94
N GLU A 265 32.18 8.93 6.89
CA GLU A 265 31.50 8.62 5.62
C GLU A 265 30.58 7.40 5.74
N ARG A 266 30.96 6.40 6.53
CA ARG A 266 30.10 5.24 6.86
C ARG A 266 28.89 5.63 7.69
N LEU A 267 28.99 6.63 8.55
CA LEU A 267 27.90 7.10 9.42
C LEU A 267 27.04 8.19 8.75
N ALA A 268 27.55 8.90 7.73
CA ALA A 268 26.82 9.96 7.04
C ALA A 268 25.42 9.54 6.52
N PRO A 269 25.23 8.35 5.90
CA PRO A 269 23.91 7.88 5.51
C PRO A 269 22.94 7.73 6.67
N LEU A 270 23.43 7.23 7.83
CA LEU A 270 22.62 7.07 9.05
C LEU A 270 22.20 8.41 9.62
N PHE A 271 23.12 9.39 9.69
CA PHE A 271 22.78 10.76 10.10
C PHE A 271 21.77 11.41 9.16
N ARG A 272 21.91 11.22 7.85
CA ARG A 272 20.94 11.73 6.86
C ARG A 272 19.55 11.13 7.06
N VAL A 273 19.46 9.81 7.20
CA VAL A 273 18.19 9.12 7.49
C VAL A 273 17.59 9.63 8.80
N GLY A 274 18.38 9.77 9.87
CA GLY A 274 17.94 10.30 11.15
C GLY A 274 17.44 11.75 11.07
N TRP A 275 18.15 12.62 10.35
CA TRP A 275 17.76 14.01 10.14
C TRP A 275 16.47 14.13 9.32
N ASN A 276 16.35 13.37 8.25
CA ASN A 276 15.14 13.31 7.44
C ASN A 276 13.96 12.75 8.24
N ALA A 277 14.19 11.76 9.09
CA ALA A 277 13.17 11.26 10.01
C ALA A 277 12.64 12.36 10.92
N LEU A 278 13.52 13.14 11.56
CA LEU A 278 13.11 14.24 12.45
C LEU A 278 12.29 15.30 11.72
N ARG A 279 12.71 15.71 10.52
CA ARG A 279 11.98 16.69 9.69
C ARG A 279 10.59 16.20 9.26
N ARG A 280 10.42 14.87 9.12
CA ARG A 280 9.16 14.27 8.67
C ARG A 280 8.19 13.92 9.81
N ILE A 281 8.62 14.00 11.08
CA ILE A 281 7.74 13.72 12.23
C ILE A 281 6.42 14.54 12.17
N PRO A 282 6.40 15.85 11.84
CA PRO A 282 5.15 16.59 11.74
C PRO A 282 4.15 16.01 10.76
N LEU A 283 4.62 15.37 9.67
CA LEU A 283 3.76 14.75 8.67
C LEU A 283 2.95 13.56 9.23
N LEU A 284 3.44 12.89 10.27
CA LEU A 284 2.66 11.85 10.96
C LEU A 284 1.42 12.41 11.68
N PHE A 285 1.46 13.71 12.01
CA PHE A 285 0.39 14.42 12.70
C PHE A 285 -0.41 15.33 11.77
N ALA A 286 -0.21 15.24 10.46
CA ALA A 286 -1.02 15.95 9.48
C ALA A 286 -2.44 15.35 9.40
N ALA A 287 -3.46 16.19 9.18
CA ALA A 287 -4.84 15.75 9.00
C ALA A 287 -4.99 14.90 7.72
N ASP A 288 -4.13 15.14 6.73
CA ASP A 288 -4.18 14.45 5.46
C ASP A 288 -3.34 13.16 5.46
N GLU A 289 -3.84 12.15 4.76
CA GLU A 289 -3.07 10.97 4.37
C GLU A 289 -2.16 11.32 3.19
N ILE A 290 -0.90 10.95 3.26
CA ILE A 290 0.01 11.06 2.11
C ILE A 290 -0.21 9.82 1.24
N PRO A 291 -0.71 9.97 -0.01
CA PRO A 291 -0.95 8.84 -0.88
C PRO A 291 0.36 8.12 -1.25
N ASP A 292 0.28 6.79 -1.23
CA ASP A 292 1.31 5.89 -1.73
C ASP A 292 0.77 5.10 -2.93
N ASN A 293 0.96 3.79 -2.99
CA ASN A 293 0.36 2.91 -3.99
C ASN A 293 -1.17 2.97 -3.98
N LEU A 294 -1.75 3.09 -2.79
CA LEU A 294 -3.17 3.36 -2.61
C LEU A 294 -3.39 4.79 -2.16
N ASN A 295 -4.32 5.47 -2.81
CA ASN A 295 -4.79 6.78 -2.40
C ASN A 295 -6.08 6.63 -1.59
N PHE A 296 -6.00 6.88 -0.28
CA PHE A 296 -7.16 6.80 0.60
C PHE A 296 -8.32 7.68 0.13
N TYR A 297 -8.05 8.91 -0.32
CA TYR A 297 -9.09 9.84 -0.75
C TYR A 297 -9.78 9.39 -2.03
N PHE A 298 -9.01 8.79 -2.95
CA PHE A 298 -9.58 8.19 -4.14
C PHE A 298 -10.48 7.00 -3.77
N ILE A 299 -9.98 6.07 -2.96
CA ILE A 299 -10.78 4.91 -2.53
C ILE A 299 -12.03 5.39 -1.77
N ARG A 300 -11.90 6.35 -0.87
CA ARG A 300 -13.04 6.96 -0.17
C ARG A 300 -14.03 7.62 -1.14
N HIS A 301 -13.56 8.18 -2.25
CA HIS A 301 -14.41 8.78 -3.29
C HIS A 301 -15.21 7.74 -4.05
N VAL A 302 -14.60 6.62 -4.43
CA VAL A 302 -15.23 5.59 -5.28
C VAL A 302 -15.90 4.47 -4.48
N PHE A 303 -15.43 4.17 -3.29
CA PHE A 303 -15.93 3.09 -2.43
C PHE A 303 -16.84 3.63 -1.33
N ARG A 304 -18.15 3.48 -1.55
CA ARG A 304 -19.21 4.11 -0.75
C ARG A 304 -19.10 3.94 0.77
N PRO A 305 -18.78 2.75 1.33
CA PRO A 305 -18.73 2.59 2.78
C PRO A 305 -17.78 3.57 3.50
N LEU A 306 -16.64 3.89 2.89
CA LEU A 306 -15.64 4.76 3.51
C LEU A 306 -16.01 6.25 3.52
N ARG A 307 -16.98 6.67 2.69
CA ARG A 307 -17.42 8.08 2.63
C ARG A 307 -18.02 8.59 3.92
N PHE A 308 -18.71 7.70 4.65
CA PHE A 308 -19.48 8.05 5.84
C PHE A 308 -18.72 7.81 7.15
N LEU A 309 -17.49 7.29 7.06
CA LEU A 309 -16.69 6.92 8.22
C LEU A 309 -15.61 7.97 8.51
N PRO A 310 -15.28 8.19 9.81
CA PRO A 310 -14.27 9.16 10.19
C PRO A 310 -12.90 8.78 9.63
N GLY A 311 -12.21 9.77 9.09
CA GLY A 311 -10.88 9.65 8.54
C GLY A 311 -9.79 10.29 9.41
N PRO A 312 -8.59 10.43 8.86
CA PRO A 312 -7.45 11.02 9.53
C PRO A 312 -7.69 12.49 9.89
N GLU A 313 -8.50 13.19 9.10
CA GLU A 313 -8.89 14.60 9.30
C GLU A 313 -9.59 14.84 10.65
N LEU A 314 -10.19 13.82 11.24
CA LEU A 314 -10.81 13.89 12.57
C LEU A 314 -9.93 13.29 13.66
N LEU A 315 -9.36 12.11 13.40
CA LEU A 315 -8.63 11.35 14.42
C LEU A 315 -7.31 12.01 14.81
N VAL A 316 -6.54 12.47 13.82
CA VAL A 316 -5.18 12.98 14.06
C VAL A 316 -5.19 14.31 14.82
N PRO A 317 -5.99 15.33 14.44
CA PRO A 317 -6.09 16.54 15.23
C PRO A 317 -6.61 16.31 16.65
N ALA A 318 -7.59 15.42 16.82
CA ALA A 318 -8.10 15.07 18.15
C ALA A 318 -7.03 14.40 19.03
N ALA A 319 -6.20 13.51 18.45
CA ALA A 319 -5.07 12.89 19.13
C ALA A 319 -4.00 13.93 19.53
N LEU A 320 -3.65 14.84 18.60
CA LEU A 320 -2.69 15.92 18.87
C LEU A 320 -3.18 16.85 19.99
N ALA A 321 -4.45 17.23 19.98
CA ALA A 321 -5.06 17.99 21.08
C ALA A 321 -4.97 17.21 22.41
N GLY A 322 -5.18 15.90 22.39
CA GLY A 322 -5.00 15.03 23.57
C GLY A 322 -3.57 15.04 24.08
N ILE A 323 -2.57 15.00 23.20
CA ILE A 323 -1.14 15.12 23.56
C ILE A 323 -0.86 16.46 24.26
N LEU A 324 -1.28 17.56 23.64
CA LEU A 324 -1.06 18.91 24.19
C LEU A 324 -1.71 19.10 25.56
N LEU A 325 -2.95 18.64 25.74
CA LEU A 325 -3.65 18.73 27.02
C LEU A 325 -3.04 17.82 28.11
N LEU A 326 -2.51 16.65 27.73
CA LEU A 326 -1.74 15.81 28.67
C LEU A 326 -0.43 16.47 29.08
N ALA A 327 0.29 17.07 28.13
CA ALA A 327 1.53 17.80 28.37
C ALA A 327 1.29 18.98 29.33
N GLY A 328 0.37 19.88 29.00
CA GLY A 328 0.04 21.05 29.80
C GLY A 328 -0.52 20.74 31.20
N SER A 329 -1.02 19.51 31.43
CA SER A 329 -1.50 19.09 32.74
C SER A 329 -0.46 18.37 33.62
N GLY A 330 0.79 18.25 33.18
CA GLY A 330 1.85 17.51 33.89
C GLY A 330 1.59 16.00 34.01
N ARG A 331 0.73 15.43 33.14
CA ARG A 331 0.34 14.01 33.17
C ARG A 331 1.13 13.11 32.25
N LEU A 332 2.12 13.65 31.55
CA LEU A 332 2.99 12.88 30.64
C LEU A 332 3.70 11.70 31.32
N LEU A 333 4.09 11.86 32.59
CA LEU A 333 4.77 10.84 33.37
C LEU A 333 3.82 9.86 34.08
N ARG A 334 2.51 10.00 33.90
CA ARG A 334 1.49 9.10 34.47
C ARG A 334 1.23 7.91 33.52
N ARG A 335 0.26 7.04 33.91
CA ARG A 335 -0.12 5.86 33.13
C ARG A 335 -0.52 6.19 31.69
N GLU A 336 -1.13 7.35 31.48
CA GLU A 336 -1.53 7.85 30.16
C GLU A 336 -0.34 8.12 29.23
N GLY A 337 0.78 8.59 29.78
CA GLY A 337 1.99 8.88 29.03
C GLY A 337 2.67 7.66 28.40
N VAL A 338 2.35 6.45 28.86
CA VAL A 338 2.86 5.22 28.23
C VAL A 338 2.42 5.10 26.77
N VAL A 339 1.24 5.66 26.42
CA VAL A 339 0.78 5.69 25.02
C VAL A 339 1.64 6.61 24.17
N LEU A 340 2.06 7.76 24.75
CA LEU A 340 2.98 8.68 24.05
C LEU A 340 4.35 8.05 23.82
N LEU A 341 4.82 7.27 24.79
CA LEU A 341 6.10 6.58 24.66
C LEU A 341 6.13 5.61 23.48
N ILE A 342 5.08 4.79 23.29
CA ILE A 342 5.05 3.90 22.12
C ILE A 342 4.95 4.70 20.81
N VAL A 343 4.18 5.79 20.77
CA VAL A 343 4.13 6.69 19.61
C VAL A 343 5.52 7.28 19.35
N ALA A 344 6.21 7.75 20.38
CA ALA A 344 7.57 8.32 20.28
C ALA A 344 8.60 7.29 19.81
N LEU A 345 8.45 6.01 20.16
CA LEU A 345 9.36 4.94 19.73
C LEU A 345 9.05 4.44 18.30
N LEU A 346 7.81 4.52 17.86
CA LEU A 346 7.41 4.11 16.50
C LEU A 346 7.62 5.23 15.46
N ALA A 347 7.45 6.50 15.85
CA ALA A 347 7.48 7.62 14.92
C ALA A 347 8.81 7.79 14.15
N PRO A 348 10.01 7.78 14.78
CA PRO A 348 11.26 7.99 14.06
C PRO A 348 11.54 6.95 12.96
N PRO A 349 11.39 5.63 13.19
CA PRO A 349 11.60 4.64 12.12
C PRO A 349 10.59 4.76 10.99
N LEU A 350 9.33 5.13 11.28
CA LEU A 350 8.31 5.35 10.26
C LEU A 350 8.66 6.55 9.37
N CYS A 351 9.16 7.63 9.97
CA CYS A 351 9.59 8.82 9.23
C CYS A 351 10.91 8.62 8.48
N GLY A 352 11.80 7.76 8.99
CA GLY A 352 13.06 7.42 8.34
C GLY A 352 12.88 6.68 7.03
N LEU A 353 11.78 5.93 6.88
CA LEU A 353 11.40 5.32 5.62
C LEU A 353 10.68 6.34 4.73
N HIS A 354 9.40 6.49 4.91
CA HIS A 354 8.55 7.49 4.25
C HIS A 354 7.26 7.64 5.05
N PRO A 355 6.82 8.85 5.42
CA PRO A 355 5.63 9.06 6.25
C PRO A 355 4.32 8.95 5.46
N VAL A 356 4.22 7.96 4.57
CA VAL A 356 2.98 7.71 3.81
C VAL A 356 1.88 7.14 4.68
N GLY A 357 0.63 7.30 4.25
CA GLY A 357 -0.56 6.95 5.01
C GLY A 357 -0.56 5.52 5.54
N ARG A 358 -0.13 4.55 4.73
CA ARG A 358 -0.07 3.13 5.16
C ARG A 358 0.84 2.91 6.38
N TYR A 359 1.95 3.63 6.50
CA TYR A 359 2.87 3.47 7.64
C TYR A 359 2.31 4.10 8.91
N ARG A 360 1.56 5.19 8.76
CA ARG A 360 0.86 5.86 9.87
C ARG A 360 -0.21 4.97 10.49
N LEU A 361 -0.69 3.96 9.78
CA LEU A 361 -1.69 3.03 10.30
C LEU A 361 -1.23 2.32 11.58
N LEU A 362 0.08 2.11 11.79
CA LEU A 362 0.57 1.55 13.04
C LEU A 362 0.24 2.41 14.27
N LEU A 363 0.03 3.71 14.06
CA LEU A 363 -0.21 4.68 15.14
C LEU A 363 -1.70 4.88 15.45
N TYR A 364 -2.62 4.52 14.53
CA TYR A 364 -4.04 4.84 14.72
C TYR A 364 -4.66 4.28 16.02
N PRO A 365 -4.32 3.07 16.53
CA PRO A 365 -4.88 2.59 17.77
C PRO A 365 -4.51 3.48 18.96
N TYR A 366 -3.30 4.00 18.95
CA TYR A 366 -2.79 4.91 19.97
C TYR A 366 -3.38 6.31 19.80
N PHE A 367 -3.57 6.77 18.57
CA PHE A 367 -4.28 8.02 18.28
C PHE A 367 -5.74 7.96 18.76
N ALA A 368 -6.43 6.84 18.63
CA ALA A 368 -7.77 6.68 19.18
C ALA A 368 -7.81 6.84 20.70
N ILE A 369 -6.80 6.30 21.41
CA ILE A 369 -6.67 6.48 22.88
C ILE A 369 -6.35 7.94 23.21
N LEU A 370 -5.43 8.57 22.47
CA LEU A 370 -5.02 9.97 22.70
C LEU A 370 -6.14 10.96 22.37
N ALA A 371 -6.92 10.72 21.32
CA ALA A 371 -8.09 11.54 21.00
C ALA A 371 -9.11 11.54 22.17
N VAL A 372 -9.35 10.37 22.77
CA VAL A 372 -10.20 10.28 23.95
C VAL A 372 -9.59 10.98 25.17
N CYS A 373 -8.26 11.10 25.27
CA CYS A 373 -7.61 11.88 26.33
C CYS A 373 -8.01 13.36 26.31
N ALA A 374 -8.22 13.95 25.12
CA ALA A 374 -8.66 15.35 25.01
C ALA A 374 -10.01 15.55 25.71
N PHE A 375 -10.98 14.72 25.39
CA PHE A 375 -12.32 14.80 26.00
C PHE A 375 -12.31 14.42 27.47
N ARG A 376 -11.54 13.40 27.85
CA ARG A 376 -11.38 12.99 29.26
C ARG A 376 -10.79 14.12 30.09
N TRP A 377 -9.81 14.86 29.58
CA TRP A 377 -9.20 15.98 30.30
C TRP A 377 -10.23 17.03 30.72
N MET A 378 -11.21 17.35 29.87
CA MET A 378 -12.30 18.28 30.17
C MET A 378 -13.17 17.83 31.36
N THR A 379 -13.22 16.54 31.64
CA THR A 379 -14.06 15.92 32.70
C THR A 379 -13.29 15.56 33.97
N LEU A 380 -11.97 15.75 34.01
CA LEU A 380 -11.16 15.44 35.19
C LEU A 380 -11.51 16.36 36.38
N ARG A 381 -11.32 15.87 37.61
CA ARG A 381 -11.44 16.69 38.83
C ARG A 381 -10.08 17.25 39.23
N GLY A 382 -10.00 18.49 39.69
CA GLY A 382 -8.80 19.13 40.25
C GLY A 382 -8.28 20.36 39.47
N GLY A 383 -7.64 21.27 40.17
CA GLY A 383 -6.98 22.48 39.68
C GLY A 383 -7.92 23.56 39.18
N LEU A 384 -8.39 23.45 37.96
CA LEU A 384 -9.26 24.41 37.29
C LEU A 384 -10.75 24.06 37.43
N PRO A 385 -11.67 25.06 37.48
CA PRO A 385 -13.11 24.84 37.39
C PRO A 385 -13.49 24.04 36.12
N ARG A 386 -14.55 23.27 36.18
CA ARG A 386 -15.00 22.43 35.04
C ARG A 386 -15.28 23.26 33.79
N ARG A 387 -15.93 24.44 33.95
CA ARG A 387 -16.22 25.37 32.83
C ARG A 387 -14.94 25.81 32.15
N THR A 388 -13.93 26.28 32.93
CA THR A 388 -12.63 26.71 32.39
C THR A 388 -11.93 25.60 31.63
N ARG A 389 -11.97 24.35 32.12
CA ARG A 389 -11.39 23.19 31.39
C ARG A 389 -12.12 22.89 30.09
N ILE A 390 -13.44 23.00 30.08
CA ILE A 390 -14.20 22.82 28.83
C ILE A 390 -13.81 23.91 27.83
N ILE A 391 -13.76 25.17 28.26
CA ILE A 391 -13.37 26.29 27.37
C ILE A 391 -11.96 26.08 26.81
N ILE A 392 -10.98 25.82 27.69
CA ILE A 392 -9.59 25.58 27.26
C ILE A 392 -9.51 24.33 26.34
N GLY A 393 -10.14 23.22 26.72
CA GLY A 393 -10.10 22.00 25.93
C GLY A 393 -10.77 22.15 24.56
N THR A 394 -11.89 22.85 24.49
CA THR A 394 -12.56 23.15 23.22
C THR A 394 -11.73 24.13 22.38
N GLY A 395 -11.13 25.15 23.02
CA GLY A 395 -10.23 26.07 22.33
C GLY A 395 -8.99 25.37 21.75
N VAL A 396 -8.36 24.47 22.50
CA VAL A 396 -7.23 23.67 22.00
C VAL A 396 -7.67 22.76 20.85
N LEU A 397 -8.82 22.08 20.98
CA LEU A 397 -9.36 21.28 19.88
C LEU A 397 -9.57 22.14 18.64
N ALA A 398 -10.29 23.25 18.75
CA ALA A 398 -10.57 24.13 17.63
C ALA A 398 -9.29 24.68 16.97
N ALA A 399 -8.31 25.12 17.78
CA ALA A 399 -7.03 25.63 17.29
C ALA A 399 -6.24 24.54 16.56
N VAL A 400 -6.18 23.31 17.11
CA VAL A 400 -5.45 22.20 16.49
C VAL A 400 -6.15 21.74 15.21
N PHE A 401 -7.49 21.67 15.19
CA PHE A 401 -8.23 21.36 13.98
C PHE A 401 -8.02 22.43 12.91
N GLY A 402 -8.15 23.71 13.26
CA GLY A 402 -7.91 24.81 12.33
C GLY A 402 -6.50 24.83 11.77
N ALA A 403 -5.47 24.76 12.62
CA ALA A 403 -4.08 24.73 12.19
C ALA A 403 -3.78 23.50 11.33
N ASN A 404 -4.26 22.33 11.72
CA ASN A 404 -3.97 21.09 11.01
C ASN A 404 -4.60 21.06 9.60
N HIS A 405 -5.80 21.63 9.43
CA HIS A 405 -6.43 21.76 8.12
C HIS A 405 -5.85 22.91 7.29
N TRP A 406 -5.38 23.97 7.94
CA TRP A 406 -4.71 25.10 7.26
C TRP A 406 -3.37 24.68 6.62
N PHE A 407 -2.61 23.83 7.33
CA PHE A 407 -1.34 23.29 6.86
C PHE A 407 -1.46 21.93 6.16
N GLY A 408 -2.67 21.53 5.79
CA GLY A 408 -2.93 20.28 5.09
C GLY A 408 -2.19 20.22 3.76
N THR A 409 -1.74 19.01 3.40
CA THR A 409 -1.02 18.75 2.13
C THR A 409 -1.92 18.80 0.92
N GLY A 410 -3.24 18.91 1.11
CA GLY A 410 -4.26 18.81 0.07
C GLY A 410 -4.47 17.36 -0.39
N ALA A 411 -5.70 16.89 -0.29
CA ALA A 411 -6.06 15.55 -0.75
C ALA A 411 -6.34 15.57 -2.25
N PHE A 412 -5.38 15.14 -3.06
CA PHE A 412 -5.55 15.12 -4.51
C PHE A 412 -5.97 13.74 -5.00
N LEU A 413 -7.01 13.72 -5.86
CA LEU A 413 -7.33 12.55 -6.67
C LEU A 413 -6.36 12.51 -7.84
N ARG A 414 -5.45 11.53 -7.85
CA ARG A 414 -4.45 11.37 -8.91
C ARG A 414 -5.06 10.72 -10.14
N SER A 415 -4.67 11.13 -11.32
CA SER A 415 -5.11 10.48 -12.56
C SER A 415 -4.73 8.99 -12.62
N THR A 416 -3.60 8.62 -12.02
CA THR A 416 -3.14 7.22 -11.92
C THR A 416 -4.09 6.34 -11.11
N ASP A 417 -4.77 6.89 -10.10
CA ASP A 417 -5.73 6.15 -9.28
C ASP A 417 -6.94 5.71 -10.12
N PHE A 418 -7.39 6.60 -11.02
CA PHE A 418 -8.48 6.28 -11.97
C PHE A 418 -8.05 5.23 -13.00
N VAL A 419 -6.79 5.23 -13.44
CA VAL A 419 -6.26 4.18 -14.32
C VAL A 419 -6.30 2.83 -13.60
N ALA A 420 -5.80 2.75 -12.38
CA ALA A 420 -5.81 1.52 -11.59
C ALA A 420 -7.25 1.00 -11.36
N TRP A 421 -8.19 1.90 -11.05
CA TRP A 421 -9.61 1.56 -10.90
C TRP A 421 -10.24 1.07 -12.20
N GLY A 422 -9.91 1.71 -13.32
CA GLY A 422 -10.40 1.30 -14.64
C GLY A 422 -9.93 -0.11 -15.01
N ILE A 423 -8.64 -0.42 -14.81
CA ILE A 423 -8.08 -1.75 -15.04
C ILE A 423 -8.78 -2.78 -14.13
N ALA A 424 -8.92 -2.48 -12.85
CA ALA A 424 -9.56 -3.37 -11.89
C ALA A 424 -11.05 -3.62 -12.21
N ALA A 425 -11.73 -2.63 -12.77
CA ALA A 425 -13.15 -2.73 -13.14
C ALA A 425 -13.42 -3.66 -14.34
N GLU A 426 -12.39 -4.09 -15.06
CA GLU A 426 -12.50 -5.07 -16.16
C GLU A 426 -12.41 -6.52 -15.67
N TYR A 427 -12.00 -6.75 -14.43
CA TYR A 427 -12.01 -8.08 -13.84
C TYR A 427 -13.38 -8.39 -13.19
N PRO A 428 -13.86 -9.64 -13.25
CA PRO A 428 -13.28 -10.85 -13.84
C PRO A 428 -13.59 -11.05 -15.33
N GLU A 429 -14.33 -10.14 -15.97
CA GLU A 429 -14.90 -10.36 -17.31
C GLU A 429 -13.85 -10.28 -18.44
N GLY A 430 -12.70 -9.68 -18.18
CA GLY A 430 -11.63 -9.50 -19.17
C GLY A 430 -11.98 -8.58 -20.33
N ARG A 431 -13.07 -7.79 -20.21
CA ARG A 431 -13.58 -6.91 -21.24
C ARG A 431 -13.85 -5.50 -20.72
N PRO A 432 -13.88 -4.49 -21.63
CA PRO A 432 -14.20 -3.12 -21.25
C PRO A 432 -15.58 -3.01 -20.60
N THR A 433 -15.65 -2.28 -19.49
CA THR A 433 -16.90 -1.98 -18.78
C THR A 433 -17.21 -0.48 -18.85
N PRO A 434 -18.46 -0.05 -18.65
CA PRO A 434 -18.78 1.39 -18.55
C PRO A 434 -17.97 2.09 -17.44
N VAL A 435 -17.66 1.38 -16.35
CA VAL A 435 -16.86 1.90 -15.24
C VAL A 435 -15.41 2.10 -15.68
N SER A 436 -14.81 1.14 -16.40
CA SER A 436 -13.43 1.28 -16.87
C SER A 436 -13.27 2.41 -17.87
N MET A 437 -14.18 2.51 -18.85
CA MET A 437 -14.17 3.57 -19.87
C MET A 437 -14.30 4.96 -19.24
N LYS A 438 -15.26 5.13 -18.31
CA LYS A 438 -15.42 6.37 -17.56
C LYS A 438 -14.15 6.71 -16.74
N SER A 439 -13.54 5.72 -16.12
CA SER A 439 -12.35 5.93 -15.28
C SER A 439 -11.15 6.38 -16.10
N PHE A 440 -10.89 5.77 -17.26
CA PHE A 440 -9.81 6.20 -18.14
C PHE A 440 -10.06 7.61 -18.71
N SER A 441 -11.31 7.93 -19.08
CA SER A 441 -11.69 9.26 -19.53
C SER A 441 -11.49 10.31 -18.42
N GLU A 442 -11.90 10.02 -17.19
CA GLU A 442 -11.68 10.91 -16.05
C GLU A 442 -10.19 11.10 -15.74
N ALA A 443 -9.37 10.03 -15.87
CA ALA A 443 -7.92 10.12 -15.72
C ALA A 443 -7.29 11.09 -16.74
N LEU A 444 -7.74 11.05 -17.98
CA LEU A 444 -7.30 11.98 -19.03
C LEU A 444 -7.72 13.41 -18.73
N THR A 445 -8.99 13.63 -18.38
CA THR A 445 -9.52 14.95 -18.05
C THR A 445 -8.73 15.59 -16.91
N ARG A 446 -8.49 14.84 -15.81
CA ARG A 446 -7.75 15.33 -14.64
C ARG A 446 -6.29 15.61 -14.90
N SER A 447 -5.68 14.90 -15.82
CA SER A 447 -4.28 15.12 -16.20
C SER A 447 -4.11 16.17 -17.30
N GLY A 448 -5.21 16.71 -17.85
CA GLY A 448 -5.14 17.55 -19.05
C GLY A 448 -4.53 16.81 -20.24
N GLY A 449 -4.85 15.51 -20.40
CA GLY A 449 -4.31 14.64 -21.44
C GLY A 449 -2.91 14.05 -21.15
N ARG A 450 -2.20 14.49 -20.11
CA ARG A 450 -0.81 14.10 -19.85
C ARG A 450 -0.62 12.67 -19.33
N ASN A 451 -1.69 11.99 -18.96
CA ASN A 451 -1.60 10.60 -18.48
C ASN A 451 -1.61 9.63 -19.67
N GLN A 452 -0.43 9.36 -20.21
CA GLN A 452 -0.25 8.44 -21.35
C GLN A 452 -0.83 7.05 -21.09
N ALA A 453 -0.74 6.53 -19.85
CA ALA A 453 -1.32 5.22 -19.51
C ALA A 453 -2.85 5.23 -19.64
N ALA A 454 -3.51 6.34 -19.27
CA ALA A 454 -4.96 6.50 -19.46
C ALA A 454 -5.32 6.56 -20.94
N ALA A 455 -4.56 7.32 -21.74
CA ALA A 455 -4.76 7.41 -23.20
C ALA A 455 -4.63 6.03 -23.86
N VAL A 456 -3.56 5.31 -23.60
CA VAL A 456 -3.31 3.96 -24.14
C VAL A 456 -4.40 2.98 -23.74
N ASN A 457 -4.80 2.99 -22.47
CA ASN A 457 -5.86 2.11 -22.01
C ASN A 457 -7.18 2.42 -22.71
N LEU A 458 -7.54 3.68 -22.84
CA LEU A 458 -8.78 4.07 -23.50
C LEU A 458 -8.75 3.76 -25.01
N LEU A 459 -7.66 4.09 -25.71
CA LEU A 459 -7.45 3.79 -27.13
C LEU A 459 -7.57 2.29 -27.42
N THR A 460 -6.90 1.46 -26.61
CA THR A 460 -6.95 0.00 -26.77
C THR A 460 -8.37 -0.53 -26.65
N ARG A 461 -9.17 0.00 -25.71
CA ARG A 461 -10.57 -0.42 -25.51
C ARG A 461 -11.48 0.08 -26.62
N LEU A 462 -11.32 1.32 -27.06
CA LEU A 462 -12.09 1.88 -28.19
C LEU A 462 -11.85 1.06 -29.46
N ILE A 463 -10.61 0.70 -29.77
CA ILE A 463 -10.25 -0.15 -30.90
C ILE A 463 -10.85 -1.55 -30.73
N GLY A 464 -10.73 -2.16 -29.55
CA GLY A 464 -11.33 -3.45 -29.25
C GLY A 464 -12.85 -3.48 -29.38
N LEU A 465 -13.53 -2.36 -29.08
CA LEU A 465 -14.95 -2.15 -29.25
C LEU A 465 -15.34 -1.73 -30.70
N ARG A 466 -14.39 -1.68 -31.62
CA ARG A 466 -14.54 -1.21 -33.01
C ARG A 466 -15.02 0.22 -33.14
N GLN A 467 -14.80 1.06 -32.13
CA GLN A 467 -15.11 2.49 -32.15
C GLN A 467 -13.92 3.27 -32.75
N PHE A 468 -13.58 2.94 -34.00
CA PHE A 468 -12.36 3.40 -34.65
C PHE A 468 -12.31 4.93 -34.82
N GLY A 469 -13.42 5.58 -35.17
CA GLY A 469 -13.47 7.05 -35.29
C GLY A 469 -13.23 7.77 -33.97
N ALA A 470 -13.76 7.25 -32.87
CA ALA A 470 -13.49 7.79 -31.54
C ALA A 470 -12.03 7.59 -31.10
N ALA A 471 -11.45 6.42 -31.44
CA ALA A 471 -10.04 6.13 -31.14
C ALA A 471 -9.10 7.02 -31.96
N GLU A 472 -9.36 7.23 -33.24
CA GLU A 472 -8.60 8.15 -34.09
C GLU A 472 -8.67 9.59 -33.55
N ALA A 473 -9.86 10.10 -33.26
CA ALA A 473 -10.05 11.43 -32.71
C ALA A 473 -9.29 11.63 -31.39
N LEU A 474 -9.32 10.62 -30.51
CA LEU A 474 -8.57 10.64 -29.27
C LEU A 474 -7.05 10.65 -29.53
N ALA A 475 -6.53 9.77 -30.39
CA ALA A 475 -5.10 9.70 -30.68
C ALA A 475 -4.58 11.02 -31.29
N ARG A 476 -5.33 11.63 -32.20
CA ARG A 476 -5.00 12.93 -32.78
C ARG A 476 -5.00 14.06 -31.76
N ARG A 477 -5.98 14.09 -30.87
CA ARG A 477 -6.03 15.08 -29.78
C ARG A 477 -4.81 14.93 -28.85
N GLU A 478 -4.44 13.70 -28.51
CA GLU A 478 -3.29 13.46 -27.63
C GLU A 478 -1.94 13.82 -28.29
N LEU A 479 -1.83 13.83 -29.63
CA LEU A 479 -0.64 14.33 -30.37
C LEU A 479 -0.35 15.82 -30.11
N GLU A 480 -1.38 16.61 -29.73
CA GLU A 480 -1.25 18.03 -29.41
C GLU A 480 -0.74 18.26 -27.97
N ILE A 481 -0.73 17.23 -27.11
CA ILE A 481 -0.34 17.35 -25.71
C ILE A 481 1.19 17.31 -25.55
N PRO A 482 1.80 18.33 -24.92
CA PRO A 482 3.25 18.34 -24.71
C PRO A 482 3.70 17.19 -23.77
N GLY A 483 4.77 16.49 -24.17
CA GLY A 483 5.37 15.42 -23.37
C GLY A 483 4.75 14.04 -23.56
N ILE A 484 3.73 13.90 -24.39
CA ILE A 484 3.21 12.61 -24.83
C ILE A 484 4.18 11.95 -25.83
N ASN A 485 4.31 10.64 -25.76
CA ASN A 485 5.04 9.87 -26.76
C ASN A 485 4.25 9.90 -28.09
N ARG A 486 4.73 10.72 -29.03
CA ARG A 486 4.06 10.94 -30.32
C ARG A 486 4.03 9.67 -31.17
N SER A 487 5.10 8.90 -31.18
CA SER A 487 5.18 7.63 -31.92
C SER A 487 4.12 6.63 -31.47
N LEU A 488 3.86 6.59 -30.16
CA LEU A 488 2.80 5.76 -29.61
C LEU A 488 1.40 6.24 -30.05
N MET A 489 1.16 7.53 -30.11
CA MET A 489 -0.13 8.07 -30.57
C MET A 489 -0.33 7.85 -32.08
N HIS A 490 0.70 8.04 -32.90
CA HIS A 490 0.68 7.68 -34.32
C HIS A 490 0.42 6.19 -34.54
N TYR A 491 1.00 5.31 -33.72
CA TYR A 491 0.72 3.88 -33.75
C TYR A 491 -0.78 3.58 -33.51
N TYR A 492 -1.40 4.20 -32.51
CA TYR A 492 -2.82 3.99 -32.23
C TYR A 492 -3.75 4.65 -33.26
N ALA A 493 -3.37 5.82 -33.81
CA ALA A 493 -4.10 6.43 -34.92
C ALA A 493 -4.07 5.52 -36.16
N GLY A 494 -2.90 4.95 -36.48
CA GLY A 494 -2.75 3.98 -37.56
C GLY A 494 -3.61 2.73 -37.37
N LEU A 495 -3.62 2.15 -36.16
CA LEU A 495 -4.50 1.03 -35.84
C LEU A 495 -5.98 1.36 -36.01
N SER A 496 -6.39 2.55 -35.62
CA SER A 496 -7.76 3.02 -35.73
C SER A 496 -8.19 3.17 -37.20
N LEU A 497 -7.33 3.79 -38.01
CA LEU A 497 -7.56 3.95 -39.47
C LEU A 497 -7.58 2.61 -40.21
N LEU A 498 -6.67 1.69 -39.85
CA LEU A 498 -6.62 0.36 -40.44
C LEU A 498 -7.92 -0.41 -40.12
N GLY A 499 -8.37 -0.36 -38.86
CA GLY A 499 -9.62 -0.98 -38.45
C GLY A 499 -10.86 -0.35 -39.09
N ALA A 500 -10.81 0.94 -39.43
CA ALA A 500 -11.85 1.65 -40.16
C ALA A 500 -11.84 1.39 -41.68
N GLY A 501 -10.91 0.57 -42.19
CA GLY A 501 -10.79 0.28 -43.63
C GLY A 501 -10.08 1.38 -44.45
N ASN A 502 -9.28 2.24 -43.82
CA ASN A 502 -8.45 3.23 -44.46
C ASN A 502 -6.94 2.87 -44.41
N PRO A 503 -6.47 1.92 -45.25
CA PRO A 503 -5.08 1.48 -45.22
C PRO A 503 -4.09 2.57 -45.64
N SER A 504 -4.48 3.51 -46.50
CA SER A 504 -3.61 4.62 -46.91
C SER A 504 -3.35 5.59 -45.78
N GLY A 505 -4.38 6.00 -45.05
CA GLY A 505 -4.24 6.80 -43.85
C GLY A 505 -3.45 6.07 -42.76
N ALA A 506 -3.70 4.78 -42.57
CA ALA A 506 -2.98 3.94 -41.60
C ALA A 506 -1.48 3.88 -41.93
N ALA A 507 -1.09 3.66 -43.17
CA ALA A 507 0.29 3.63 -43.60
C ALA A 507 1.01 4.96 -43.31
N ALA A 508 0.38 6.10 -43.55
CA ALA A 508 0.93 7.42 -43.23
C ALA A 508 1.17 7.61 -41.73
N GLU A 509 0.21 7.23 -40.90
CA GLU A 509 0.34 7.31 -39.42
C GLU A 509 1.42 6.35 -38.91
N PHE A 510 1.44 5.11 -39.38
CA PHE A 510 2.52 4.18 -39.01
C PHE A 510 3.90 4.64 -39.47
N ALA A 511 4.02 5.32 -40.62
CA ALA A 511 5.26 5.89 -41.06
C ALA A 511 5.78 7.01 -40.14
N ALA A 512 4.87 7.79 -39.54
CA ALA A 512 5.21 8.81 -38.55
C ALA A 512 5.60 8.23 -37.17
N SER A 513 5.27 6.97 -36.90
CA SER A 513 5.66 6.29 -35.67
C SER A 513 7.08 5.73 -35.78
N ARG A 514 7.94 5.98 -34.81
CA ARG A 514 9.32 5.53 -34.76
C ARG A 514 9.48 4.30 -33.86
N PRO A 515 9.94 3.15 -34.40
CA PRO A 515 10.09 1.91 -33.63
C PRO A 515 11.00 2.06 -32.40
N GLU A 516 12.05 2.85 -32.49
CA GLU A 516 13.03 3.13 -31.45
C GLU A 516 12.43 3.90 -30.25
N GLU A 517 11.36 4.65 -30.46
CA GLU A 517 10.64 5.38 -29.39
C GLU A 517 9.58 4.50 -28.68
N ILE A 518 9.24 3.34 -29.28
CA ILE A 518 8.27 2.38 -28.73
C ILE A 518 8.81 0.93 -28.79
N PRO A 519 10.00 0.63 -28.24
CA PRO A 519 10.66 -0.67 -28.40
C PRO A 519 9.78 -1.89 -28.09
N PRO A 520 8.92 -1.88 -27.04
CA PRO A 520 8.04 -3.02 -26.76
C PRO A 520 6.98 -3.28 -27.83
N LEU A 521 6.71 -2.30 -28.69
CA LEU A 521 5.70 -2.37 -29.74
C LEU A 521 6.33 -2.37 -31.16
N ALA A 522 7.66 -2.29 -31.27
CA ALA A 522 8.35 -2.19 -32.55
C ALA A 522 7.95 -3.33 -33.52
N GLY A 523 7.95 -4.56 -33.05
CA GLY A 523 7.51 -5.72 -33.85
C GLY A 523 6.05 -5.62 -34.30
N LYS A 524 5.16 -5.18 -33.43
CA LYS A 524 3.74 -4.95 -33.77
C LYS A 524 3.58 -3.79 -34.77
N LEU A 525 4.34 -2.72 -34.60
CA LEU A 525 4.33 -1.61 -35.55
C LEU A 525 4.73 -2.07 -36.95
N HIS A 526 5.82 -2.82 -37.07
CA HIS A 526 6.23 -3.38 -38.36
C HIS A 526 5.18 -4.33 -38.94
N PHE A 527 4.59 -5.19 -38.12
CA PHE A 527 3.52 -6.08 -38.57
C PHE A 527 2.34 -5.28 -39.16
N PHE A 528 1.83 -4.27 -38.46
CA PHE A 528 0.69 -3.49 -38.93
C PHE A 528 1.04 -2.53 -40.08
N ARG A 529 2.29 -2.07 -40.21
CA ARG A 529 2.79 -1.43 -41.43
C ARG A 529 2.70 -2.39 -42.62
N GLY A 530 3.15 -3.63 -42.45
CA GLY A 530 3.05 -4.65 -43.47
C GLY A 530 1.59 -4.91 -43.87
N GLU A 531 0.68 -5.00 -42.92
CA GLU A 531 -0.76 -5.18 -43.20
C GLU A 531 -1.35 -3.96 -43.97
N ALA A 532 -0.99 -2.75 -43.59
CA ALA A 532 -1.45 -1.56 -44.29
C ALA A 532 -0.95 -1.52 -45.75
N GLU A 533 0.34 -1.84 -46.00
CA GLU A 533 0.91 -1.87 -47.34
C GLU A 533 0.34 -3.03 -48.18
N ARG A 534 0.12 -4.19 -47.59
CA ARG A 534 -0.55 -5.35 -48.22
C ARG A 534 -1.95 -4.97 -48.73
N LEU A 535 -2.74 -4.29 -47.89
CA LEU A 535 -4.10 -3.84 -48.24
C LEU A 535 -4.09 -2.72 -49.31
N ARG A 536 -3.00 -1.99 -49.45
CA ARG A 536 -2.77 -1.03 -50.53
C ARG A 536 -2.30 -1.67 -51.83
N GLY A 537 -1.96 -2.96 -51.84
CA GLY A 537 -1.37 -3.67 -52.98
C GLY A 537 0.16 -3.59 -53.06
N ASN A 538 0.84 -2.94 -52.14
CA ASN A 538 2.31 -2.75 -52.14
C ASN A 538 3.01 -3.96 -51.52
N MET A 539 3.00 -5.09 -52.23
CA MET A 539 3.44 -6.39 -51.67
C MET A 539 4.93 -6.43 -51.28
N GLU A 540 5.81 -5.78 -52.04
CA GLU A 540 7.23 -5.73 -51.70
C GLU A 540 7.52 -4.96 -50.40
N GLU A 541 6.82 -3.84 -50.21
CA GLU A 541 6.93 -3.05 -49.00
C GLU A 541 6.34 -3.81 -47.80
N ALA A 542 5.21 -4.49 -47.99
CA ALA A 542 4.61 -5.35 -46.99
C ALA A 542 5.57 -6.43 -46.53
N GLU A 543 6.23 -7.12 -47.46
CA GLU A 543 7.22 -8.16 -47.17
C GLU A 543 8.43 -7.61 -46.37
N ARG A 544 8.95 -6.43 -46.74
CA ARG A 544 10.01 -5.78 -45.95
C ARG A 544 9.61 -5.57 -44.50
N HIS A 545 8.41 -5.08 -44.29
CA HIS A 545 7.89 -4.85 -42.93
C HIS A 545 7.63 -6.14 -42.17
N TYR A 546 7.11 -7.22 -42.78
CA TYR A 546 6.97 -8.51 -42.10
C TYR A 546 8.33 -9.10 -41.70
N ARG A 547 9.37 -8.99 -42.55
CA ARG A 547 10.73 -9.41 -42.20
C ARG A 547 11.29 -8.60 -41.03
N ALA A 548 11.06 -7.27 -41.04
CA ALA A 548 11.44 -6.42 -39.92
C ALA A 548 10.68 -6.79 -38.63
N ALA A 549 9.40 -7.13 -38.72
CA ALA A 549 8.64 -7.60 -37.59
C ALA A 549 9.21 -8.91 -37.00
N GLN A 550 9.65 -9.85 -37.87
CA GLN A 550 10.24 -11.13 -37.45
C GLN A 550 11.54 -10.95 -36.65
N SER A 551 12.32 -9.90 -36.92
CA SER A 551 13.55 -9.59 -36.19
C SER A 551 13.33 -8.91 -34.84
N CYS A 552 12.09 -8.52 -34.52
CA CYS A 552 11.71 -7.84 -33.28
C CYS A 552 11.03 -8.82 -32.29
N PRO A 553 10.96 -8.49 -31.00
CA PRO A 553 10.15 -9.24 -30.04
C PRO A 553 8.68 -9.22 -30.43
N LEU A 554 8.12 -10.40 -30.73
CA LEU A 554 6.70 -10.59 -31.01
C LEU A 554 6.12 -11.65 -30.06
N GLY A 555 4.86 -11.49 -29.71
CA GLY A 555 4.13 -12.55 -29.05
C GLY A 555 3.98 -13.80 -29.95
N PRO A 556 3.84 -15.00 -29.40
CA PRO A 556 3.87 -16.27 -30.15
C PRO A 556 2.84 -16.34 -31.28
N GLU A 557 1.65 -15.79 -31.07
CA GLU A 557 0.59 -15.76 -32.08
C GLU A 557 0.93 -14.89 -33.29
N LEU A 558 1.39 -13.66 -33.06
CA LEU A 558 1.82 -12.75 -34.14
C LEU A 558 3.05 -13.27 -34.86
N LYS A 559 3.99 -13.88 -34.15
CA LYS A 559 5.17 -14.50 -34.75
C LYS A 559 4.77 -15.60 -35.72
N LYS A 560 3.89 -16.50 -35.31
CA LYS A 560 3.35 -17.57 -36.17
C LYS A 560 2.61 -16.99 -37.39
N MET A 561 1.84 -15.91 -37.20
CA MET A 561 1.12 -15.26 -38.29
C MET A 561 2.09 -14.66 -39.31
N VAL A 562 3.13 -13.95 -38.87
CA VAL A 562 4.18 -13.40 -39.74
C VAL A 562 4.88 -14.52 -40.52
N GLU A 563 5.26 -15.63 -39.87
CA GLU A 563 5.89 -16.79 -40.52
C GLU A 563 4.97 -17.38 -41.60
N THR A 564 3.69 -17.57 -41.30
CA THR A 564 2.72 -18.09 -42.25
C THR A 564 2.54 -17.18 -43.47
N ILE A 565 2.48 -15.87 -43.27
CA ILE A 565 2.36 -14.89 -44.35
C ILE A 565 3.60 -14.94 -45.25
N LEU A 566 4.80 -14.90 -44.67
CA LEU A 566 6.05 -14.96 -45.42
C LEU A 566 6.20 -16.26 -46.20
N GLU A 567 5.86 -17.41 -45.62
CA GLU A 567 5.90 -18.71 -46.32
C GLU A 567 4.90 -18.76 -47.47
N SER A 568 3.70 -18.20 -47.32
CA SER A 568 2.70 -18.19 -48.38
C SER A 568 3.08 -17.28 -49.56
N GLN A 569 3.81 -16.21 -49.30
CA GLN A 569 4.31 -15.24 -50.32
C GLN A 569 5.58 -15.73 -51.01
N LEU A 570 6.45 -16.49 -50.29
CA LEU A 570 7.72 -17.00 -50.82
C LEU A 570 7.57 -18.29 -51.65
N LYS A 571 6.39 -18.95 -51.69
CA LYS A 571 6.14 -20.02 -52.64
C LYS A 571 5.68 -19.43 -53.98
N PRO A 572 6.60 -19.22 -54.95
CA PRO A 572 6.19 -18.83 -56.30
C PRO A 572 5.20 -19.92 -56.79
N SER A 573 4.11 -19.49 -57.39
CA SER A 573 3.11 -20.37 -57.93
C SER A 573 3.79 -21.33 -58.89
N LYS A 574 3.95 -22.61 -58.51
CA LYS A 574 4.41 -23.69 -59.36
C LYS A 574 3.52 -23.88 -60.60
N ARG A 575 2.52 -23.02 -60.82
CA ARG A 575 1.57 -23.10 -61.92
C ARG A 575 2.02 -22.39 -63.20
N GLU A 576 3.00 -21.48 -63.17
CA GLU A 576 3.43 -20.79 -64.40
C GLU A 576 4.59 -21.48 -65.16
N LYS A 577 5.21 -22.53 -64.63
CA LYS A 577 6.25 -23.29 -65.34
C LYS A 577 5.78 -24.52 -66.12
N SER A 578 4.49 -24.83 -66.12
CA SER A 578 3.99 -25.98 -66.88
C SER A 578 3.29 -25.63 -68.20
N SER A 579 3.26 -24.35 -68.65
CA SER A 579 2.60 -23.94 -69.90
C SER A 579 3.56 -23.48 -71.00
N SER A 580 4.91 -23.65 -70.85
CA SER A 580 5.88 -23.25 -71.89
C SER A 580 6.69 -24.41 -72.43
N SER A 581 6.16 -25.65 -72.42
CA SER A 581 6.78 -26.78 -73.12
C SER A 581 5.71 -27.58 -73.86
N ALA A 582 5.34 -27.08 -74.98
CA ALA A 582 4.82 -27.89 -76.08
C ALA A 582 5.33 -27.36 -77.41
N PRO A 583 5.87 -28.20 -78.26
CA PRO A 583 6.66 -27.87 -79.44
C PRO A 583 5.87 -27.26 -80.58
#